data_77ca648239501d61a6a43b877a3681b5
#
_entry.id   77ca648239501d61a6a43b877a3681b5
#
_cell.length_a   1.000
_cell.length_b   1.000
_cell.length_c   1.000
_cell.angle_alpha   90.00
_cell.angle_beta   90.00
_cell.angle_gamma   90.00
#
_symmetry.space_group_name_H-M   'P 1'
#
loop_
_entity.id
_entity.type
_entity.pdbx_description
1 polymer ?
#
loop_
_entity_poly.entity_id
_entity_poly.type
_entity_poly.pdbx_seq_one_letter_code
_entity_poly.pdbx_strand_id
1 'polypeptide(L)'
;MFCMVYKDSPFFDEERARSFFEANKTDLDDVNGFEALLSNGMFWNVYNKGYVGSIFIYQSVDDNNYYLGGYAERKRHKECVEAVKRAADCLPVVYADTRHLNAVICLKKAGFEWYDRTRRILIRRRKNEFGEQGKITDL
;
A
#
# COMPACT_ATOMS: atom_id res chain seq x y z
N MET A 1 12.64 10.34 12.21
CA MET A 1 13.10 9.09 11.60
C MET A 1 11.92 8.30 11.06
N PHE A 2 12.03 7.83 9.86
CA PHE A 2 10.97 7.05 9.22
C PHE A 2 10.97 5.61 9.73
N CYS A 3 9.79 5.11 10.12
CA CYS A 3 9.68 3.69 10.42
C CYS A 3 8.27 3.18 10.13
N MET A 4 8.19 1.88 9.87
CA MET A 4 6.93 1.20 9.63
C MET A 4 6.79 0.08 10.66
N VAL A 5 5.65 0.04 11.33
CA VAL A 5 5.39 -0.94 12.38
C VAL A 5 4.31 -1.90 11.89
N TYR A 6 4.68 -3.17 11.74
CA TYR A 6 3.77 -4.19 11.24
C TYR A 6 2.76 -4.60 12.29
N LYS A 7 1.61 -5.06 11.85
CA LYS A 7 0.50 -5.42 12.72
C LYS A 7 0.83 -6.45 13.80
N ASP A 8 1.82 -7.31 13.54
CA ASP A 8 2.22 -8.36 14.50
C ASP A 8 3.25 -7.88 15.51
N SER A 9 3.73 -6.65 15.38
CA SER A 9 4.67 -6.10 16.34
C SER A 9 3.97 -5.76 17.66
N PRO A 10 4.63 -5.98 18.81
CA PRO A 10 4.06 -5.55 20.07
C PRO A 10 3.91 -4.03 20.19
N PHE A 11 4.56 -3.27 19.29
CA PHE A 11 4.45 -1.82 19.28
C PHE A 11 3.38 -1.30 18.32
N PHE A 12 2.61 -2.20 17.72
CA PHE A 12 1.56 -1.78 16.79
C PHE A 12 0.41 -1.14 17.56
N ASP A 13 0.09 0.09 17.20
CA ASP A 13 -1.02 0.83 17.81
C ASP A 13 -2.28 0.59 16.99
N GLU A 14 -3.03 -0.42 17.37
CA GLU A 14 -4.23 -0.80 16.64
C GLU A 14 -5.33 0.24 16.76
N GLU A 15 -5.45 0.87 17.92
CA GLU A 15 -6.47 1.90 18.11
C GLU A 15 -6.25 3.09 17.18
N ARG A 16 -5.00 3.50 17.05
CA ARG A 16 -4.65 4.63 16.18
C ARG A 16 -4.98 4.27 14.73
N ALA A 17 -4.60 3.07 14.31
CA ALA A 17 -4.87 2.61 12.95
C ALA A 17 -6.36 2.54 12.68
N ARG A 18 -7.14 1.99 13.61
CA ARG A 18 -8.59 1.86 13.48
C ARG A 18 -9.25 3.22 13.39
N SER A 19 -8.86 4.12 14.26
CA SER A 19 -9.44 5.44 14.33
C SER A 19 -9.25 6.21 13.02
N PHE A 20 -8.05 6.15 12.47
CA PHE A 20 -7.73 6.84 11.22
C PHE A 20 -8.40 6.14 10.03
N PHE A 21 -8.48 4.82 10.06
CA PHE A 21 -9.20 4.07 9.03
C PHE A 21 -10.65 4.51 8.97
N GLU A 22 -11.33 4.56 10.13
CA GLU A 22 -12.74 4.96 10.17
C GLU A 22 -12.93 6.38 9.68
N ALA A 23 -11.99 7.27 9.93
CA ALA A 23 -12.08 8.64 9.48
C ALA A 23 -11.90 8.77 7.97
N ASN A 24 -11.25 7.79 7.33
CA ASN A 24 -10.90 7.85 5.92
C ASN A 24 -11.59 6.80 5.05
N LYS A 25 -12.46 5.99 5.62
CA LYS A 25 -12.99 4.84 4.90
C LYS A 25 -13.79 5.18 3.65
N THR A 26 -14.35 6.39 3.58
CA THR A 26 -15.06 6.81 2.39
C THR A 26 -14.13 7.03 1.21
N ASP A 27 -12.85 7.22 1.47
CA ASP A 27 -11.85 7.41 0.43
C ASP A 27 -11.14 6.11 0.06
N LEU A 28 -11.50 5.00 0.71
CA LEU A 28 -10.90 3.72 0.45
C LEU A 28 -11.83 2.89 -0.41
N ASP A 29 -11.37 2.55 -1.60
CA ASP A 29 -12.18 1.81 -2.54
C ASP A 29 -12.15 0.31 -2.23
N ASP A 30 -13.33 -0.31 -2.26
CA ASP A 30 -13.47 -1.77 -2.24
C ASP A 30 -12.71 -2.55 -1.16
N VAL A 31 -12.58 -1.98 0.02
CA VAL A 31 -11.99 -2.73 1.13
C VAL A 31 -13.08 -3.25 2.04
N ASN A 32 -12.88 -4.43 2.58
CA ASN A 32 -13.87 -5.13 3.38
C ASN A 32 -13.93 -4.70 4.83
N GLY A 33 -13.22 -3.65 5.18
CA GLY A 33 -13.21 -3.13 6.53
C GLY A 33 -11.92 -3.44 7.26
N PHE A 34 -11.75 -2.74 8.37
CA PHE A 34 -10.49 -2.75 9.10
C PHE A 34 -10.15 -4.14 9.64
N GLU A 35 -11.14 -4.82 10.21
CA GLU A 35 -10.88 -6.14 10.81
C GLU A 35 -10.41 -7.14 9.76
N ALA A 36 -11.01 -7.10 8.58
CA ALA A 36 -10.62 -8.00 7.50
C ALA A 36 -9.18 -7.72 7.05
N LEU A 37 -8.82 -6.46 6.97
CA LEU A 37 -7.45 -6.09 6.60
C LEU A 37 -6.45 -6.57 7.62
N LEU A 38 -6.75 -6.45 8.90
CA LEU A 38 -5.85 -6.92 9.95
C LEU A 38 -5.74 -8.44 9.97
N SER A 39 -6.86 -9.13 9.76
CA SER A 39 -6.86 -10.59 9.86
C SER A 39 -6.23 -11.28 8.66
N ASN A 40 -6.50 -10.77 7.46
CA ASN A 40 -6.16 -11.47 6.23
C ASN A 40 -5.11 -10.77 5.36
N GLY A 41 -4.76 -9.55 5.71
CA GLY A 41 -3.83 -8.77 4.91
C GLY A 41 -2.52 -8.49 5.61
N MET A 42 -1.72 -7.68 4.96
CA MET A 42 -0.52 -7.09 5.55
C MET A 42 -0.87 -5.66 5.92
N PHE A 43 -0.44 -5.20 7.09
CA PHE A 43 -0.85 -3.88 7.57
C PHE A 43 0.28 -3.25 8.38
N TRP A 44 0.61 -2.00 8.09
CA TRP A 44 1.66 -1.26 8.78
C TRP A 44 1.15 0.12 9.18
N ASN A 45 1.56 0.57 10.36
CA ASN A 45 1.49 1.98 10.72
C ASN A 45 2.80 2.64 10.35
N VAL A 46 2.74 3.86 9.86
CA VAL A 46 3.91 4.60 9.37
C VAL A 46 4.15 5.80 10.25
N TYR A 47 5.40 5.98 10.65
CA TYR A 47 5.82 7.07 11.53
C TYR A 47 7.00 7.83 10.96
N ASN A 48 6.98 9.12 11.11
CA ASN A 48 8.14 9.99 10.90
C ASN A 48 7.86 11.27 11.66
N LYS A 49 8.43 11.39 12.87
CA LYS A 49 8.09 12.47 13.80
C LYS A 49 6.60 12.42 14.12
N GLY A 50 6.12 11.27 14.51
CA GLY A 50 4.74 11.03 14.81
C GLY A 50 4.07 10.17 13.77
N TYR A 51 2.82 9.86 14.02
CA TYR A 51 2.05 8.99 13.14
C TYR A 51 1.76 9.71 11.81
N VAL A 52 2.06 9.05 10.72
CA VAL A 52 1.83 9.56 9.36
C VAL A 52 0.55 9.00 8.76
N GLY A 53 0.31 7.72 8.97
CA GLY A 53 -0.81 7.03 8.37
C GLY A 53 -0.59 5.53 8.41
N SER A 54 -1.36 4.83 7.60
CA SER A 54 -1.25 3.38 7.53
C SER A 54 -1.29 2.93 6.07
N ILE A 55 -0.66 1.78 5.82
CA ILE A 55 -0.62 1.19 4.49
C ILE A 55 -0.88 -0.30 4.63
N PHE A 56 -1.56 -0.87 3.65
CA PHE A 56 -1.94 -2.28 3.73
C PHE A 56 -1.94 -2.92 2.35
N ILE A 57 -1.85 -4.25 2.35
CA ILE A 57 -1.95 -5.06 1.15
C ILE A 57 -2.94 -6.18 1.44
N TYR A 58 -3.88 -6.41 0.55
CA TYR A 58 -4.87 -7.45 0.69
C TYR A 58 -5.03 -8.20 -0.62
N GLN A 59 -5.49 -9.45 -0.53
CA GLN A 59 -5.75 -10.25 -1.72
C GLN A 59 -7.20 -10.08 -2.13
N SER A 60 -7.41 -9.70 -3.39
CA SER A 60 -8.75 -9.54 -3.92
C SER A 60 -9.40 -10.90 -4.16
N VAL A 61 -10.66 -11.04 -3.75
CA VAL A 61 -11.39 -12.29 -3.98
C VAL A 61 -11.76 -12.46 -5.44
N ASP A 62 -11.79 -11.36 -6.19
CA ASP A 62 -12.23 -11.42 -7.60
C ASP A 62 -11.18 -12.00 -8.52
N ASP A 63 -9.90 -11.64 -8.32
CA ASP A 63 -8.85 -12.07 -9.23
C ASP A 63 -7.65 -12.70 -8.53
N ASN A 64 -7.71 -12.80 -7.19
CA ASN A 64 -6.64 -13.35 -6.36
C ASN A 64 -5.34 -12.56 -6.42
N ASN A 65 -5.36 -11.37 -7.00
CA ASN A 65 -4.20 -10.50 -7.02
C ASN A 65 -4.11 -9.70 -5.72
N TYR A 66 -2.91 -9.25 -5.40
CA TYR A 66 -2.68 -8.44 -4.20
C TYR A 66 -2.78 -6.97 -4.54
N TYR A 67 -3.54 -6.24 -3.74
CA TYR A 67 -3.79 -4.82 -3.93
C TYR A 67 -3.28 -4.03 -2.73
N LEU A 68 -2.67 -2.91 -3.01
CA LEU A 68 -2.16 -2.02 -1.99
C LEU A 68 -3.08 -0.82 -1.82
N GLY A 69 -3.32 -0.45 -0.59
CA GLY A 69 -4.09 0.74 -0.26
C GLY A 69 -3.52 1.40 0.98
N GLY A 70 -4.06 2.56 1.32
CA GLY A 70 -3.60 3.25 2.49
C GLY A 70 -4.20 4.63 2.62
N TYR A 71 -3.84 5.28 3.70
CA TYR A 71 -4.30 6.63 3.99
C TYR A 71 -3.23 7.31 4.83
N ALA A 72 -3.14 8.64 4.71
CA ALA A 72 -2.12 9.39 5.42
C ALA A 72 -2.62 10.80 5.74
N GLU A 73 -1.97 11.41 6.69
CA GLU A 73 -2.21 12.80 6.99
C GLU A 73 -1.77 13.68 5.84
N ARG A 74 -2.37 14.83 5.73
CA ARG A 74 -2.03 15.77 4.66
C ARG A 74 -0.57 16.20 4.73
N LYS A 75 -0.03 16.53 3.56
CA LYS A 75 1.33 17.05 3.42
C LYS A 75 2.41 16.07 3.84
N ARG A 76 2.11 14.79 3.77
CA ARG A 76 3.09 13.75 4.10
C ARG A 76 3.44 12.94 2.85
N HIS A 77 3.50 13.61 1.69
CA HIS A 77 3.69 12.94 0.41
C HIS A 77 4.96 12.10 0.34
N LYS A 78 6.07 12.65 0.84
CA LYS A 78 7.34 11.92 0.79
C LYS A 78 7.28 10.64 1.59
N GLU A 79 6.68 10.70 2.77
CA GLU A 79 6.52 9.53 3.61
C GLU A 79 5.61 8.51 2.95
N CYS A 80 4.56 8.98 2.26
CA CYS A 80 3.67 8.07 1.56
C CYS A 80 4.38 7.31 0.45
N VAL A 81 5.18 8.01 -0.35
CA VAL A 81 5.93 7.36 -1.42
C VAL A 81 6.87 6.31 -0.86
N GLU A 82 7.59 6.64 0.21
CA GLU A 82 8.53 5.71 0.81
C GLU A 82 7.81 4.50 1.40
N ALA A 83 6.67 4.72 2.06
CA ALA A 83 5.89 3.62 2.64
C ALA A 83 5.37 2.70 1.56
N VAL A 84 4.87 3.26 0.46
CA VAL A 84 4.36 2.46 -0.66
C VAL A 84 5.46 1.60 -1.23
N LYS A 85 6.64 2.17 -1.44
CA LYS A 85 7.79 1.40 -1.95
C LYS A 85 8.11 0.22 -1.05
N ARG A 86 8.24 0.47 0.24
CA ARG A 86 8.63 -0.57 1.18
C ARG A 86 7.59 -1.67 1.30
N ALA A 87 6.31 -1.29 1.36
CA ALA A 87 5.25 -2.28 1.42
C ALA A 87 5.19 -3.10 0.15
N ALA A 88 5.26 -2.45 -1.01
CA ALA A 88 5.19 -3.14 -2.29
C ALA A 88 6.37 -4.07 -2.53
N ASP A 89 7.53 -3.76 -1.94
CA ASP A 89 8.71 -4.62 -2.07
C ASP A 89 8.54 -5.98 -1.40
N CYS A 90 7.52 -6.12 -0.56
CA CYS A 90 7.27 -7.40 0.10
C CYS A 90 6.75 -8.47 -0.86
N LEU A 91 6.26 -8.07 -2.02
CA LEU A 91 5.67 -9.00 -2.99
C LEU A 91 6.24 -8.77 -4.38
N PRO A 92 6.31 -9.83 -5.22
CA PRO A 92 6.82 -9.68 -6.58
C PRO A 92 5.96 -8.79 -7.45
N VAL A 93 4.64 -8.85 -7.27
CA VAL A 93 3.68 -8.07 -8.06
C VAL A 93 2.60 -7.55 -7.15
N VAL A 94 2.33 -6.26 -7.24
CA VAL A 94 1.28 -5.61 -6.44
C VAL A 94 0.49 -4.68 -7.35
N TYR A 95 -0.82 -4.70 -7.18
CA TYR A 95 -1.72 -3.81 -7.90
C TYR A 95 -2.24 -2.72 -6.98
N ALA A 96 -2.78 -1.67 -7.54
CA ALA A 96 -3.49 -0.64 -6.77
C ALA A 96 -4.55 -0.04 -7.67
N ASP A 97 -5.74 0.16 -7.13
CA ASP A 97 -6.80 0.83 -7.87
C ASP A 97 -7.20 2.08 -7.08
N THR A 98 -7.39 3.18 -7.79
CA THR A 98 -7.79 4.43 -7.14
C THR A 98 -8.35 5.40 -8.15
N ARG A 99 -9.27 6.23 -7.68
CA ARG A 99 -9.81 7.34 -8.47
C ARG A 99 -9.21 8.67 -8.07
N HIS A 100 -8.35 8.70 -7.07
CA HIS A 100 -7.81 9.94 -6.54
C HIS A 100 -6.50 10.29 -7.21
N LEU A 101 -6.43 11.49 -7.77
CA LEU A 101 -5.24 11.93 -8.49
C LEU A 101 -3.99 11.91 -7.59
N ASN A 102 -4.13 12.36 -6.36
CA ASN A 102 -2.98 12.38 -5.45
C ASN A 102 -2.43 10.98 -5.20
N ALA A 103 -3.32 9.99 -5.13
CA ALA A 103 -2.89 8.62 -4.96
C ALA A 103 -2.17 8.11 -6.21
N VAL A 104 -2.67 8.45 -7.39
CA VAL A 104 -2.01 8.07 -8.64
C VAL A 104 -0.60 8.65 -8.69
N ILE A 105 -0.44 9.92 -8.32
CA ILE A 105 0.88 10.56 -8.33
C ILE A 105 1.82 9.83 -7.36
N CYS A 106 1.35 9.52 -6.18
CA CYS A 106 2.15 8.81 -5.18
C CYS A 106 2.56 7.43 -5.69
N LEU A 107 1.61 6.69 -6.26
CA LEU A 107 1.88 5.36 -6.77
C LEU A 107 2.90 5.39 -7.89
N LYS A 108 2.77 6.33 -8.81
CA LYS A 108 3.74 6.44 -9.91
C LYS A 108 5.13 6.77 -9.40
N LYS A 109 5.24 7.64 -8.42
CA LYS A 109 6.54 7.96 -7.83
C LYS A 109 7.15 6.75 -7.11
N ALA A 110 6.30 5.85 -6.65
CA ALA A 110 6.74 4.63 -5.98
C ALA A 110 7.03 3.49 -6.94
N GLY A 111 6.91 3.71 -8.24
CA GLY A 111 7.26 2.71 -9.22
C GLY A 111 6.09 1.97 -9.86
N PHE A 112 4.88 2.38 -9.59
CA PHE A 112 3.72 1.81 -10.25
C PHE A 112 3.54 2.44 -11.62
N GLU A 113 2.93 1.67 -12.52
CA GLU A 113 2.56 2.17 -13.84
C GLU A 113 1.16 1.70 -14.17
N TRP A 114 0.55 2.31 -15.17
CA TRP A 114 -0.80 1.92 -15.55
C TRP A 114 -0.81 0.48 -16.04
N TYR A 115 -1.75 -0.28 -15.50
CA TYR A 115 -2.04 -1.63 -15.96
C TYR A 115 -3.32 -1.63 -16.79
N ASP A 116 -4.36 -0.96 -16.28
CA ASP A 116 -5.63 -0.84 -16.97
C ASP A 116 -6.20 0.54 -16.65
N ARG A 117 -6.04 1.47 -17.58
CA ARG A 117 -6.46 2.84 -17.36
C ARG A 117 -7.98 2.99 -17.22
N THR A 118 -8.71 2.21 -17.99
CA THR A 118 -10.16 2.28 -17.95
C THR A 118 -10.70 1.89 -16.58
N ARG A 119 -10.11 0.87 -15.98
CA ARG A 119 -10.50 0.41 -14.65
C ARG A 119 -9.68 1.10 -13.55
N ARG A 120 -8.78 1.98 -13.92
CA ARG A 120 -7.94 2.75 -13.01
C ARG A 120 -7.09 1.86 -12.12
N ILE A 121 -6.49 0.85 -12.71
CA ILE A 121 -5.61 -0.07 -12.00
C ILE A 121 -4.17 0.17 -12.40
N LEU A 122 -3.31 0.29 -11.39
CA LEU A 122 -1.87 0.40 -11.58
C LEU A 122 -1.21 -0.90 -11.11
N ILE A 123 0.02 -1.12 -11.57
CA ILE A 123 0.77 -2.33 -11.21
C ILE A 123 2.22 -1.95 -10.92
N ARG A 124 2.80 -2.64 -9.97
CA ARG A 124 4.22 -2.53 -9.69
C ARG A 124 4.82 -3.92 -9.62
N ARG A 125 5.88 -4.13 -10.40
CA ARG A 125 6.63 -5.38 -10.38
C ARG A 125 7.96 -5.12 -9.69
N ARG A 126 8.27 -5.94 -8.68
CA ARG A 126 9.52 -5.79 -7.95
C ARG A 126 10.68 -6.17 -8.85
N LYS A 127 11.70 -5.32 -8.87
CA LYS A 127 12.91 -5.64 -9.60
C LYS A 127 13.66 -6.72 -8.87
N ASN A 128 14.27 -7.62 -9.62
CA ASN A 128 15.10 -8.63 -8.98
C ASN A 128 16.40 -7.96 -8.49
N GLU A 129 17.22 -8.74 -7.79
CA GLU A 129 18.43 -8.19 -7.19
C GLU A 129 19.44 -7.65 -8.19
N PHE A 130 19.27 -8.01 -9.47
CA PHE A 130 20.15 -7.50 -10.53
C PHE A 130 19.55 -6.29 -11.23
N GLY A 131 18.41 -5.82 -10.78
CA GLY A 131 17.77 -4.67 -11.35
C GLY A 131 17.03 -4.94 -12.64
N GLU A 132 16.93 -6.19 -13.05
CA GLU A 132 16.25 -6.57 -14.28
C GLU A 132 14.96 -7.28 -13.98
N GLN A 133 13.89 -6.63 -14.36
CA GLN A 133 12.57 -7.14 -14.10
C GLN A 133 12.23 -8.29 -15.01
N GLY A 134 11.92 -9.43 -14.43
CA GLY A 134 11.43 -10.56 -15.19
C GLY A 134 12.41 -11.24 -16.11
N LYS A 135 13.61 -10.77 -16.20
CA LYS A 135 14.58 -11.34 -17.13
C LYS A 135 14.97 -12.76 -16.78
N ILE A 136 15.07 -12.98 -15.52
CA ILE A 136 15.48 -14.29 -15.02
C ILE A 136 14.57 -15.40 -15.47
N THR A 137 13.32 -15.08 -15.65
CA THR A 137 12.34 -16.08 -16.02
C THR A 137 12.50 -16.57 -17.44
N ASP A 138 13.33 -15.91 -18.19
CA ASP A 138 13.58 -16.30 -19.57
C ASP A 138 14.48 -17.51 -19.69
N LEU A 139 14.98 -17.94 -18.60
CA LEU A 139 15.88 -19.07 -18.56
C LEU A 139 15.18 -20.36 -18.91
#